data_1c1b1e62d49549c537b890d007f86634
#
_entry.id   1c1b1e62d49549c537b890d007f86634
#
_cell.length_a   1.000
_cell.length_b   1.000
_cell.length_c   1.000
_cell.angle_alpha   90.00
_cell.angle_beta   90.00
_cell.angle_gamma   90.00
#
_symmetry.space_group_name_H-M   'P 1'
#
loop_
_entity.id
_entity.type
_entity.pdbx_description
1 polymer ?
#
loop_
_entity_poly.entity_id
_entity_poly.type
_entity_poly.pdbx_seq_one_letter_code
_entity_poly.pdbx_strand_id
1 'polypeptide(L)'
;MKKMNNLLVIIAAAGAGKRFGSNVPKQYSKLDGRSVIERSVKPFIDSVNVSKIIIAISKDDLEIKNQNFYNSKKIELVIGGNTRQKSIFNALVHAKDNYD
;
A
#
# COMPACT_ATOMS: atom_id res chain seq x y z
N MET A 1 10.50 -22.92 -19.21
CA MET A 1 9.84 -21.82 -19.26
C MET A 1 10.02 -20.94 -18.10
N LYS A 2 10.07 -19.78 -18.30
CA LYS A 2 10.35 -18.88 -17.33
C LYS A 2 9.16 -18.31 -16.71
N LYS A 3 9.12 -18.22 -15.45
CA LYS A 3 8.02 -17.68 -14.83
C LYS A 3 8.19 -16.28 -14.61
N MET A 4 7.18 -15.52 -14.74
CA MET A 4 7.27 -14.12 -14.56
C MET A 4 6.60 -13.73 -13.26
N ASN A 5 7.19 -14.09 -12.17
CA ASN A 5 6.62 -13.80 -10.88
C ASN A 5 7.22 -12.56 -10.27
N ASN A 6 7.53 -11.57 -11.10
CA ASN A 6 8.22 -10.40 -10.62
C ASN A 6 7.44 -9.11 -10.70
N LEU A 7 6.14 -9.19 -10.69
CA LEU A 7 5.35 -7.97 -10.75
C LEU A 7 5.48 -7.21 -9.44
N LEU A 8 5.63 -5.91 -9.57
CA LEU A 8 5.73 -5.03 -8.43
C LEU A 8 4.50 -4.13 -8.45
N VAL A 9 3.77 -4.09 -7.36
CA VAL A 9 2.55 -3.31 -7.28
C VAL A 9 2.80 -2.11 -6.38
N ILE A 10 2.31 -0.95 -6.78
CA ILE A 10 2.43 0.26 -5.99
C ILE A 10 1.04 0.75 -5.62
N ILE A 11 0.83 1.00 -4.35
CA ILE A 11 -0.43 1.51 -3.86
C ILE A 11 -0.19 2.83 -3.16
N ALA A 12 -0.87 3.87 -3.62
CA ALA A 12 -0.74 5.20 -3.03
C ALA A 12 -1.78 5.33 -1.91
N ALA A 13 -1.33 5.31 -0.69
CA ALA A 13 -2.21 5.39 0.47
C ALA A 13 -1.83 6.52 1.40
N ALA A 14 -1.03 7.47 0.93
CA ALA A 14 -0.58 8.57 1.76
C ALA A 14 -1.55 9.75 1.75
N GLY A 15 -2.56 9.72 0.94
CA GLY A 15 -3.48 10.82 0.85
C GLY A 15 -4.23 11.05 2.14
N ALA A 16 -4.72 12.22 2.31
CA ALA A 16 -5.41 12.57 3.50
C ALA A 16 -6.59 11.66 3.77
N GLY A 17 -7.46 11.55 2.86
CA GLY A 17 -8.55 10.63 3.01
C GLY A 17 -9.47 10.82 4.19
N LYS A 18 -9.24 11.82 5.02
CA LYS A 18 -10.12 12.06 6.15
C LYS A 18 -11.34 12.79 5.67
N ARG A 19 -12.43 12.57 6.33
CA ARG A 19 -13.61 13.29 5.95
C ARG A 19 -14.61 13.36 7.07
N PHE A 20 -15.37 14.42 7.08
CA PHE A 20 -16.47 14.61 8.01
C PHE A 20 -16.10 14.40 9.47
N GLY A 21 -14.96 14.92 9.87
CA GLY A 21 -14.57 14.82 11.25
C GLY A 21 -14.03 13.48 11.69
N SER A 22 -13.91 12.56 10.78
CA SER A 22 -13.35 11.27 11.12
C SER A 22 -11.87 11.41 11.38
N ASN A 23 -11.36 10.66 12.36
CA ASN A 23 -9.94 10.67 12.65
C ASN A 23 -9.21 9.59 11.87
N VAL A 24 -9.94 8.78 11.14
CA VAL A 24 -9.37 7.66 10.42
C VAL A 24 -9.40 7.95 8.93
N PRO A 25 -8.26 7.83 8.23
CA PRO A 25 -8.27 8.02 6.80
C PRO A 25 -9.23 7.09 6.11
N LYS A 26 -9.76 7.55 4.99
CA LYS A 26 -10.78 6.82 4.27
C LYS A 26 -10.38 5.39 3.93
N GLN A 27 -9.12 5.16 3.60
CA GLN A 27 -8.69 3.82 3.20
C GLN A 27 -8.77 2.81 4.32
N TYR A 28 -8.94 3.27 5.57
CA TYR A 28 -9.07 2.37 6.70
C TYR A 28 -10.52 2.18 7.14
N SER A 29 -11.46 2.79 6.43
CA SER A 29 -12.86 2.57 6.71
C SER A 29 -13.19 1.13 6.41
N LYS A 30 -14.00 0.51 7.25
CA LYS A 30 -14.32 -0.89 7.08
C LYS A 30 -15.69 -1.11 6.48
N LEU A 31 -15.79 -2.13 5.67
CA LEU A 31 -17.05 -2.56 5.10
C LEU A 31 -17.01 -4.08 5.18
N ASP A 32 -17.98 -4.65 5.86
CA ASP A 32 -18.01 -6.10 6.09
C ASP A 32 -16.76 -6.59 6.79
N GLY A 33 -16.28 -5.78 7.74
CA GLY A 33 -15.15 -6.19 8.56
C GLY A 33 -13.79 -6.02 7.93
N ARG A 34 -13.72 -5.52 6.71
CA ARG A 34 -12.43 -5.32 6.06
C ARG A 34 -12.27 -3.87 5.64
N SER A 35 -11.07 -3.34 5.80
CA SER A 35 -10.81 -1.98 5.40
C SER A 35 -10.72 -1.86 3.88
N VAL A 36 -10.88 -0.65 3.38
CA VAL A 36 -10.76 -0.40 1.94
C VAL A 36 -9.36 -0.81 1.46
N ILE A 37 -8.33 -0.47 2.22
CA ILE A 37 -6.98 -0.79 1.82
C ILE A 37 -6.74 -2.31 1.83
N GLU A 38 -7.33 -3.01 2.77
CA GLU A 38 -7.20 -4.46 2.81
C GLU A 38 -7.82 -5.08 1.56
N ARG A 39 -8.97 -4.57 1.14
CA ARG A 39 -9.63 -5.07 -0.06
C ARG A 39 -8.79 -4.80 -1.30
N SER A 40 -8.05 -3.69 -1.30
CA SER A 40 -7.20 -3.36 -2.44
C SER A 40 -5.95 -4.22 -2.49
N VAL A 41 -5.41 -4.57 -1.35
CA VAL A 41 -4.14 -5.28 -1.26
C VAL A 41 -4.30 -6.79 -1.42
N LYS A 42 -5.38 -7.33 -0.90
CA LYS A 42 -5.57 -8.78 -0.82
C LYS A 42 -5.38 -9.53 -2.13
N PRO A 43 -5.97 -9.09 -3.25
CA PRO A 43 -5.79 -9.81 -4.49
C PRO A 43 -4.32 -9.92 -4.91
N PHE A 44 -3.54 -8.90 -4.58
CA PHE A 44 -2.14 -8.90 -4.96
C PHE A 44 -1.31 -9.79 -4.04
N ILE A 45 -1.67 -9.85 -2.76
CA ILE A 45 -0.99 -10.74 -1.84
C ILE A 45 -1.19 -12.18 -2.28
N ASP A 46 -2.39 -12.51 -2.74
CA ASP A 46 -2.72 -13.87 -3.13
C ASP A 46 -2.19 -14.25 -4.50
N SER A 47 -1.71 -13.31 -5.27
CA SER A 47 -1.26 -13.59 -6.63
C SER A 47 0.16 -14.12 -6.63
N VAL A 48 0.36 -15.24 -7.31
CA VAL A 48 1.70 -15.81 -7.41
C VAL A 48 2.60 -14.99 -8.32
N ASN A 49 2.01 -14.10 -9.13
CA ASN A 49 2.79 -13.28 -10.03
C ASN A 49 3.30 -12.00 -9.39
N VAL A 50 2.81 -11.66 -8.22
CA VAL A 50 3.22 -10.44 -7.54
C VAL A 50 4.29 -10.80 -6.51
N SER A 51 5.45 -10.20 -6.64
CA SER A 51 6.53 -10.49 -5.72
C SER A 51 6.62 -9.46 -4.60
N LYS A 52 6.19 -8.23 -4.86
CA LYS A 52 6.29 -7.18 -3.86
C LYS A 52 5.19 -6.16 -4.03
N ILE A 53 4.69 -5.63 -2.92
CA ILE A 53 3.68 -4.58 -2.91
C ILE A 53 4.25 -3.43 -2.10
N ILE A 54 4.46 -2.30 -2.75
CA ILE A 54 4.97 -1.11 -2.07
C ILE A 54 3.80 -0.20 -1.80
N ILE A 55 3.58 0.11 -0.54
CA ILE A 55 2.48 0.98 -0.14
C ILE A 55 3.06 2.29 0.36
N ALA A 56 2.70 3.37 -0.31
CA ALA A 56 3.14 4.70 0.10
C ALA A 56 2.15 5.22 1.13
N ILE A 57 2.61 5.45 2.34
CA ILE A 57 1.76 5.87 3.44
C ILE A 57 2.18 7.24 3.94
N SER A 58 1.29 7.85 4.69
CA SER A 58 1.60 9.09 5.36
C SER A 58 2.59 8.80 6.49
N LYS A 59 3.48 9.73 6.76
CA LYS A 59 4.47 9.49 7.81
C LYS A 59 3.82 9.37 9.18
N ASP A 60 2.62 9.89 9.33
CA ASP A 60 1.90 9.83 10.60
C ASP A 60 0.91 8.68 10.66
N ASP A 61 0.96 7.79 9.70
CA ASP A 61 0.00 6.70 9.61
C ASP A 61 0.30 5.64 10.65
N LEU A 62 -0.57 5.52 11.62
CA LEU A 62 -0.44 4.51 12.66
C LEU A 62 -1.37 3.33 12.45
N GLU A 63 -2.33 3.47 11.53
CA GLU A 63 -3.30 2.42 11.31
C GLU A 63 -2.78 1.28 10.46
N ILE A 64 -1.75 1.53 9.67
CA ILE A 64 -1.24 0.50 8.79
C ILE A 64 -0.77 -0.73 9.59
N LYS A 65 -0.27 -0.51 10.78
CA LYS A 65 0.23 -1.60 11.60
C LYS A 65 -0.88 -2.51 12.10
N ASN A 66 -2.12 -2.02 12.08
CA ASN A 66 -3.24 -2.79 12.56
C ASN A 66 -3.90 -3.62 11.47
N GLN A 67 -3.39 -3.54 10.26
CA GLN A 67 -3.99 -4.26 9.14
C GLN A 67 -3.53 -5.70 9.12
N ASN A 68 -4.42 -6.58 8.72
CA ASN A 68 -4.12 -8.01 8.71
C ASN A 68 -2.93 -8.35 7.84
N PHE A 69 -2.71 -7.60 6.78
CA PHE A 69 -1.64 -7.90 5.83
C PHE A 69 -0.29 -7.30 6.23
N TYR A 70 -0.26 -6.54 7.31
CA TYR A 70 0.96 -5.81 7.67
C TYR A 70 2.21 -6.70 7.75
N ASN A 71 2.04 -7.92 8.20
CA ASN A 71 3.17 -8.83 8.38
C ASN A 71 3.48 -9.68 7.15
N SER A 72 2.80 -9.45 6.06
CA SER A 72 3.08 -10.22 4.84
C SER A 72 4.46 -9.88 4.34
N LYS A 73 5.19 -10.86 3.88
CA LYS A 73 6.53 -10.66 3.35
C LYS A 73 6.53 -9.86 2.06
N LYS A 74 5.40 -9.78 1.38
CA LYS A 74 5.31 -9.03 0.14
C LYS A 74 5.17 -7.54 0.37
N ILE A 75 4.77 -7.14 1.57
CA ILE A 75 4.47 -5.73 1.85
C ILE A 75 5.73 -4.95 2.19
N GLU A 76 5.86 -3.80 1.56
CA GLU A 76 6.94 -2.88 1.89
C GLU A 76 6.36 -1.48 1.92
N LEU A 77 6.71 -0.71 2.94
CA LEU A 77 6.13 0.61 3.13
C LEU A 77 7.14 1.70 2.78
N VAL A 78 6.65 2.77 2.17
CA VAL A 78 7.47 3.96 1.94
C VAL A 78 6.63 5.16 2.37
N ILE A 79 7.31 6.25 2.67
CA ILE A 79 6.61 7.48 3.03
C ILE A 79 6.22 8.18 1.74
N GLY A 80 4.96 8.50 1.61
CA GLY A 80 4.46 9.18 0.44
C GLY A 80 4.58 10.69 0.55
N GLY A 81 4.08 11.37 -0.46
CA GLY A 81 4.13 12.82 -0.50
C GLY A 81 2.77 13.45 -0.30
N ASN A 82 2.68 14.74 -0.58
CA ASN A 82 1.45 15.50 -0.38
C ASN A 82 0.38 15.19 -1.40
N THR A 83 0.75 14.66 -2.52
CA THR A 83 -0.20 14.35 -3.58
C THR A 83 -0.06 12.90 -3.96
N ARG A 84 -1.06 12.38 -4.67
CA ARG A 84 -1.01 11.02 -5.15
C ARG A 84 0.19 10.84 -6.09
N GLN A 85 0.43 11.81 -6.96
CA GLN A 85 1.53 11.71 -7.89
C GLN A 85 2.86 11.66 -7.16
N LYS A 86 3.01 12.46 -6.12
CA LYS A 86 4.25 12.48 -5.37
C LYS A 86 4.45 11.17 -4.62
N SER A 87 3.37 10.61 -4.10
CA SER A 87 3.44 9.33 -3.40
C SER A 87 3.88 8.22 -4.34
N ILE A 88 3.34 8.21 -5.54
CA ILE A 88 3.72 7.21 -6.52
C ILE A 88 5.17 7.40 -6.94
N PHE A 89 5.59 8.66 -7.11
CA PHE A 89 6.96 8.95 -7.46
C PHE A 89 7.93 8.43 -6.39
N ASN A 90 7.61 8.66 -5.13
CA ASN A 90 8.45 8.18 -4.04
C ASN A 90 8.56 6.66 -4.03
N ALA A 91 7.46 5.98 -4.32
CA ALA A 91 7.45 4.53 -4.38
C ALA A 91 8.27 4.03 -5.56
N LEU A 92 8.20 4.74 -6.69
CA LEU A 92 8.98 4.35 -7.87
C LEU A 92 10.47 4.51 -7.63
N VAL A 93 10.86 5.58 -6.95
CA VAL A 93 12.27 5.78 -6.62
C VAL A 93 12.74 4.66 -5.68
N HIS A 94 11.93 4.33 -4.71
CA HIS A 94 12.26 3.25 -3.79
C HIS A 94 12.43 1.93 -4.55
N ALA A 95 11.53 1.68 -5.48
CA ALA A 95 11.59 0.44 -6.26
C ALA A 95 12.86 0.41 -7.13
N LYS A 96 13.20 1.54 -7.73
CA LYS A 96 14.37 1.60 -8.57
C LYS A 96 15.64 1.33 -7.77
N ASP A 97 15.68 1.82 -6.54
CA ASP A 97 16.89 1.65 -5.72
C ASP A 97 17.01 0.27 -5.12
N ASN A 98 15.91 -0.45 -4.98
CA ASN A 98 15.92 -1.74 -4.27
C ASN A 98 15.55 -2.94 -5.13
N TYR A 99 14.96 -2.71 -6.29
CA TYR A 99 14.54 -3.80 -7.18
C TYR A 99 14.86 -3.43 -8.61
N ASP A 100 15.06 -4.41 -9.41
CA ASP A 100 15.31 -4.17 -10.82
C ASP A 100 14.04 -4.04 -11.63
#